data_8a01dc26125d2860171b9a9751e56adc
#
_entry.id   8a01dc26125d2860171b9a9751e56adc
#
_cell.length_a   1.000
_cell.length_b   1.000
_cell.length_c   1.000
_cell.angle_alpha   90.00
_cell.angle_beta   90.00
_cell.angle_gamma   90.00
#
_symmetry.space_group_name_H-M   'P 1'
#
loop_
_entity.id
_entity.type
_entity.pdbx_description
1 polymer ?
#
loop_
_entity_poly.entity_id
_entity_poly.type
_entity_poly.pdbx_seq_one_letter_code
_entity_poly.pdbx_strand_id
1 'polypeptide(L)'
;GHWLSAAAMHYHATGDLEVKAKADTLVAELARCQEENGGEWVGPIPEKYLYWIARGKSVWAPQYTMHKVIMGLLDMYDYAGNTQALEIVKKLANWYLRWSRQYDRETFDNILDMETGGMLEVWVQLYSYIGDPGHRELIDKYYRSRLFDSLLDGQDVLTNMHANTTVPEILGAARAYEVLGDEKWLRIVQAYWDKAVRERGSFVTGG
;
A
#
# COMPACT_ATOMS: atom_id res chain seq x y z
N GLY A 1 -10.62 -0.43 -6.91
CA GLY A 1 -9.89 0.54 -6.08
C GLY A 1 -9.93 1.93 -6.67
N HIS A 2 -9.30 2.17 -7.80
CA HIS A 2 -9.20 3.52 -8.42
C HIS A 2 -10.54 4.26 -8.53
N TRP A 3 -11.61 3.56 -8.92
CA TRP A 3 -12.92 4.18 -9.02
C TRP A 3 -13.45 4.63 -7.65
N LEU A 4 -13.23 3.83 -6.59
CA LEU A 4 -13.61 4.22 -5.22
C LEU A 4 -12.84 5.45 -4.76
N SER A 5 -11.51 5.50 -4.98
CA SER A 5 -10.71 6.69 -4.69
C SER A 5 -11.25 7.93 -5.41
N ALA A 6 -11.48 7.80 -6.72
CA ALA A 6 -12.00 8.90 -7.52
C ALA A 6 -13.39 9.38 -7.05
N ALA A 7 -14.29 8.44 -6.73
CA ALA A 7 -15.63 8.75 -6.24
C ALA A 7 -15.61 9.43 -4.87
N ALA A 8 -14.77 8.95 -3.95
CA ALA A 8 -14.60 9.53 -2.63
C ALA A 8 -14.06 10.97 -2.70
N MET A 9 -13.00 11.19 -3.47
CA MET A 9 -12.41 12.52 -3.68
C MET A 9 -13.37 13.46 -4.41
N HIS A 10 -14.10 12.97 -5.41
CA HIS A 10 -15.13 13.75 -6.11
C HIS A 10 -16.23 14.20 -5.14
N TYR A 11 -16.77 13.27 -4.36
CA TYR A 11 -17.76 13.61 -3.34
C TYR A 11 -17.23 14.65 -2.34
N HIS A 12 -16.00 14.46 -1.85
CA HIS A 12 -15.38 15.38 -0.92
C HIS A 12 -15.27 16.81 -1.50
N ALA A 13 -14.93 16.92 -2.79
CA ALA A 13 -14.75 18.19 -3.46
C ALA A 13 -16.08 18.88 -3.85
N THR A 14 -17.13 18.11 -4.16
CA THR A 14 -18.36 18.63 -4.80
C THR A 14 -19.61 18.47 -3.97
N GLY A 15 -19.63 17.56 -2.99
CA GLY A 15 -20.83 17.17 -2.25
C GLY A 15 -21.80 16.31 -3.06
N ASP A 16 -21.38 15.69 -4.17
CA ASP A 16 -22.23 14.88 -5.06
C ASP A 16 -22.72 13.60 -4.35
N LEU A 17 -23.96 13.66 -3.87
CA LEU A 17 -24.60 12.55 -3.15
C LEU A 17 -24.94 11.35 -4.06
N GLU A 18 -25.09 11.55 -5.38
CA GLU A 18 -25.37 10.43 -6.29
C GLU A 18 -24.12 9.57 -6.45
N VAL A 19 -22.96 10.18 -6.65
CA VAL A 19 -21.68 9.48 -6.73
C VAL A 19 -21.38 8.79 -5.40
N LYS A 20 -21.60 9.48 -4.26
CA LYS A 20 -21.43 8.88 -2.94
C LYS A 20 -22.30 7.65 -2.75
N ALA A 21 -23.57 7.71 -3.08
CA ALA A 21 -24.50 6.58 -2.92
C ALA A 21 -24.08 5.36 -3.75
N LYS A 22 -23.58 5.56 -4.97
CA LYS A 22 -23.03 4.48 -5.80
C LYS A 22 -21.77 3.87 -5.17
N ALA A 23 -20.90 4.71 -4.62
CA ALA A 23 -19.67 4.24 -3.96
C ALA A 23 -19.99 3.48 -2.65
N ASP A 24 -20.92 3.97 -1.84
CA ASP A 24 -21.38 3.29 -0.62
C ASP A 24 -22.00 1.92 -0.96
N THR A 25 -22.76 1.82 -2.04
CA THR A 25 -23.32 0.55 -2.52
C THR A 25 -22.19 -0.43 -2.89
N LEU A 26 -21.15 0.04 -3.59
CA LEU A 26 -20.02 -0.82 -3.93
C LEU A 26 -19.24 -1.28 -2.68
N VAL A 27 -19.07 -0.41 -1.69
CA VAL A 27 -18.46 -0.79 -0.40
C VAL A 27 -19.30 -1.87 0.30
N ALA A 28 -20.62 -1.72 0.33
CA ALA A 28 -21.53 -2.72 0.93
C ALA A 28 -21.44 -4.09 0.22
N GLU A 29 -21.36 -4.09 -1.12
CA GLU A 29 -21.16 -5.33 -1.89
C GLU A 29 -19.78 -5.96 -1.65
N LEU A 30 -18.72 -5.16 -1.50
CA LEU A 30 -17.42 -5.68 -1.12
C LEU A 30 -17.43 -6.31 0.27
N ALA A 31 -18.14 -5.70 1.24
CA ALA A 31 -18.31 -6.28 2.57
C ALA A 31 -19.04 -7.62 2.52
N ARG A 32 -20.12 -7.71 1.72
CA ARG A 32 -20.87 -8.95 1.51
C ARG A 32 -19.98 -10.03 0.89
N CYS A 33 -19.23 -9.69 -0.17
CA CYS A 33 -18.29 -10.61 -0.79
C CYS A 33 -17.19 -11.08 0.18
N GLN A 34 -16.71 -10.19 1.06
CA GLN A 34 -15.73 -10.55 2.08
C GLN A 34 -16.28 -11.60 3.05
N GLU A 35 -17.51 -11.41 3.54
CA GLU A 35 -18.16 -12.37 4.44
C GLU A 35 -18.38 -13.73 3.75
N GLU A 36 -18.88 -13.74 2.53
CA GLU A 36 -19.09 -14.97 1.75
C GLU A 36 -17.77 -15.67 1.42
N ASN A 37 -16.65 -14.94 1.36
CA ASN A 37 -15.31 -15.48 1.08
C ASN A 37 -14.49 -15.79 2.35
N GLY A 38 -15.16 -16.07 3.46
CA GLY A 38 -14.50 -16.48 4.71
C GLY A 38 -14.17 -15.34 5.68
N GLY A 39 -14.65 -14.14 5.43
CA GLY A 39 -14.65 -13.03 6.39
C GLY A 39 -13.43 -12.12 6.39
N GLU A 40 -12.36 -12.42 5.64
CA GLU A 40 -11.16 -11.58 5.64
C GLU A 40 -10.72 -11.12 4.25
N TRP A 41 -10.63 -12.05 3.29
CA TRP A 41 -10.18 -11.71 1.95
C TRP A 41 -11.30 -11.13 1.09
N VAL A 42 -11.02 -10.00 0.44
CA VAL A 42 -11.85 -9.45 -0.64
C VAL A 42 -10.94 -8.74 -1.66
N GLY A 43 -11.19 -9.01 -2.93
CA GLY A 43 -10.45 -8.37 -4.01
C GLY A 43 -10.74 -9.05 -5.35
N PRO A 44 -10.29 -8.45 -6.45
CA PRO A 44 -10.55 -8.95 -7.80
C PRO A 44 -9.65 -10.13 -8.18
N ILE A 45 -8.81 -10.60 -7.27
CA ILE A 45 -7.86 -11.71 -7.49
C ILE A 45 -7.98 -12.74 -6.36
N PRO A 46 -7.75 -14.04 -6.65
CA PRO A 46 -7.66 -15.07 -5.63
C PRO A 46 -6.41 -14.93 -4.74
N GLU A 47 -6.55 -15.25 -3.45
CA GLU A 47 -5.45 -15.27 -2.46
C GLU A 47 -4.21 -16.05 -2.93
N LYS A 48 -4.41 -17.14 -3.69
CA LYS A 48 -3.33 -18.02 -4.16
C LYS A 48 -2.21 -17.28 -4.88
N TYR A 49 -2.49 -16.11 -5.48
CA TYR A 49 -1.46 -15.33 -6.17
C TYR A 49 -0.43 -14.74 -5.21
N LEU A 50 -0.82 -14.39 -4.00
CA LEU A 50 0.12 -13.95 -2.96
C LEU A 50 1.01 -15.12 -2.50
N TYR A 51 0.44 -16.32 -2.36
CA TYR A 51 1.23 -17.53 -2.09
C TYR A 51 2.15 -17.92 -3.25
N TRP A 52 1.77 -17.60 -4.49
CA TRP A 52 2.62 -17.90 -5.65
C TRP A 52 3.84 -16.99 -5.71
N ILE A 53 3.69 -15.68 -5.50
CA ILE A 53 4.86 -14.78 -5.43
C ILE A 53 5.79 -15.18 -4.28
N ALA A 54 5.27 -15.58 -3.13
CA ALA A 54 6.07 -16.07 -2.01
C ALA A 54 6.87 -17.35 -2.33
N ARG A 55 6.47 -18.08 -3.38
CA ARG A 55 7.19 -19.27 -3.89
C ARG A 55 8.04 -18.96 -5.13
N GLY A 56 8.30 -17.69 -5.41
CA GLY A 56 9.08 -17.27 -6.56
C GLY A 56 8.39 -17.44 -7.92
N LYS A 57 7.06 -17.68 -7.95
CA LYS A 57 6.32 -17.73 -9.22
C LYS A 57 6.01 -16.33 -9.71
N SER A 58 6.34 -16.05 -10.96
CA SER A 58 5.96 -14.79 -11.60
C SER A 58 4.44 -14.71 -11.74
N VAL A 59 3.86 -13.68 -11.15
CA VAL A 59 2.44 -13.32 -11.26
C VAL A 59 2.38 -11.82 -11.47
N TRP A 60 1.55 -11.37 -12.42
CA TRP A 60 1.42 -9.95 -12.70
C TRP A 60 0.73 -9.21 -11.56
N ALA A 61 1.47 -8.34 -10.87
CA ALA A 61 1.03 -7.28 -9.97
C ALA A 61 -0.08 -7.63 -8.93
N PRO A 62 0.01 -8.75 -8.16
CA PRO A 62 -1.04 -9.08 -7.20
C PRO A 62 -1.08 -8.10 -6.02
N GLN A 63 0.06 -7.63 -5.50
CA GLN A 63 0.09 -6.66 -4.41
C GLN A 63 -0.33 -5.27 -4.89
N TYR A 64 0.07 -4.85 -6.09
CA TYR A 64 -0.43 -3.61 -6.70
C TYR A 64 -1.97 -3.62 -6.81
N THR A 65 -2.54 -4.71 -7.27
CA THR A 65 -3.99 -4.87 -7.40
C THR A 65 -4.68 -4.72 -6.05
N MET A 66 -4.16 -5.39 -5.03
CA MET A 66 -4.70 -5.31 -3.66
C MET A 66 -4.46 -3.93 -3.03
N HIS A 67 -3.30 -3.32 -3.28
CA HIS A 67 -3.05 -1.95 -2.86
C HIS A 67 -4.15 -1.01 -3.34
N LYS A 68 -4.53 -1.10 -4.62
CA LYS A 68 -5.59 -0.23 -5.17
C LYS A 68 -6.96 -0.47 -4.52
N VAL A 69 -7.27 -1.71 -4.15
CA VAL A 69 -8.50 -2.02 -3.40
C VAL A 69 -8.46 -1.38 -2.01
N ILE A 70 -7.38 -1.60 -1.27
CA ILE A 70 -7.20 -1.07 0.09
C ILE A 70 -7.20 0.46 0.08
N MET A 71 -6.44 1.09 -0.83
CA MET A 71 -6.39 2.54 -0.99
C MET A 71 -7.79 3.11 -1.23
N GLY A 72 -8.55 2.53 -2.18
CA GLY A 72 -9.91 3.01 -2.47
C GLY A 72 -10.88 2.88 -1.30
N LEU A 73 -10.72 1.85 -0.47
CA LEU A 73 -11.52 1.70 0.76
C LEU A 73 -11.09 2.70 1.85
N LEU A 74 -9.79 2.97 2.01
CA LEU A 74 -9.31 3.99 2.94
C LEU A 74 -9.76 5.39 2.50
N ASP A 75 -9.73 5.69 1.19
CA ASP A 75 -10.24 6.95 0.65
C ASP A 75 -11.76 7.11 0.88
N MET A 76 -12.53 6.02 0.80
CA MET A 76 -13.96 6.04 1.18
C MET A 76 -14.18 6.34 2.66
N TYR A 77 -13.29 5.88 3.52
CA TYR A 77 -13.32 6.26 4.93
C TYR A 77 -12.96 7.72 5.14
N ASP A 78 -11.83 8.19 4.56
CA ASP A 78 -11.31 9.54 4.74
C ASP A 78 -12.21 10.63 4.15
N TYR A 79 -12.58 10.47 2.89
CA TYR A 79 -13.23 11.51 2.11
C TYR A 79 -14.75 11.41 2.08
N ALA A 80 -15.30 10.21 2.26
CA ALA A 80 -16.74 9.97 2.21
C ALA A 80 -17.36 9.55 3.57
N GLY A 81 -16.55 9.40 4.62
CA GLY A 81 -16.99 9.03 5.96
C GLY A 81 -17.57 7.62 6.06
N ASN A 82 -17.21 6.71 5.14
CA ASN A 82 -17.73 5.35 5.11
C ASN A 82 -16.98 4.44 6.09
N THR A 83 -17.53 4.25 7.29
CA THR A 83 -16.92 3.41 8.35
C THR A 83 -16.88 1.92 7.98
N GLN A 84 -17.81 1.42 7.15
CA GLN A 84 -17.79 0.04 6.68
C GLN A 84 -16.56 -0.26 5.83
N ALA A 85 -16.08 0.70 5.05
CA ALA A 85 -14.86 0.57 4.27
C ALA A 85 -13.64 0.31 5.16
N LEU A 86 -13.52 1.02 6.29
CA LEU A 86 -12.45 0.79 7.27
C LEU A 86 -12.52 -0.63 7.87
N GLU A 87 -13.73 -1.13 8.20
CA GLU A 87 -13.90 -2.49 8.72
C GLU A 87 -13.46 -3.57 7.72
N ILE A 88 -13.72 -3.37 6.42
CA ILE A 88 -13.21 -4.26 5.38
C ILE A 88 -11.67 -4.29 5.38
N VAL A 89 -11.03 -3.13 5.45
CA VAL A 89 -9.55 -3.04 5.45
C VAL A 89 -8.95 -3.68 6.69
N LYS A 90 -9.56 -3.53 7.87
CA LYS A 90 -9.12 -4.20 9.10
C LYS A 90 -9.10 -5.72 8.95
N LYS A 91 -10.14 -6.30 8.35
CA LYS A 91 -10.20 -7.74 8.08
C LYS A 91 -9.15 -8.18 7.05
N LEU A 92 -8.93 -7.39 5.99
CA LEU A 92 -7.83 -7.63 5.06
C LEU A 92 -6.46 -7.57 5.75
N ALA A 93 -6.25 -6.62 6.66
CA ALA A 93 -5.01 -6.52 7.43
C ALA A 93 -4.74 -7.77 8.28
N ASN A 94 -5.78 -8.35 8.90
CA ASN A 94 -5.66 -9.61 9.62
C ASN A 94 -5.20 -10.76 8.70
N TRP A 95 -5.75 -10.83 7.50
CA TRP A 95 -5.29 -11.78 6.50
C TRP A 95 -3.80 -11.56 6.14
N TYR A 96 -3.40 -10.32 5.86
CA TYR A 96 -2.01 -9.99 5.53
C TYR A 96 -1.04 -10.28 6.67
N LEU A 97 -1.45 -10.05 7.92
CA LEU A 97 -0.67 -10.42 9.11
C LEU A 97 -0.41 -11.92 9.17
N ARG A 98 -1.46 -12.73 9.04
CA ARG A 98 -1.31 -14.20 9.06
C ARG A 98 -0.46 -14.70 7.89
N TRP A 99 -0.64 -14.12 6.70
CA TRP A 99 0.13 -14.46 5.52
C TRP A 99 1.60 -14.08 5.69
N SER A 100 1.90 -12.85 6.08
CA SER A 100 3.27 -12.34 6.19
C SER A 100 4.07 -13.01 7.32
N ARG A 101 3.43 -13.43 8.41
CA ARG A 101 4.06 -14.14 9.53
C ARG A 101 4.57 -15.54 9.17
N GLN A 102 4.12 -16.11 8.06
CA GLN A 102 4.60 -17.41 7.57
C GLN A 102 6.02 -17.35 7.00
N TYR A 103 6.54 -16.15 6.75
CA TYR A 103 7.80 -15.93 6.07
C TYR A 103 8.79 -15.21 6.97
N ASP A 104 10.05 -15.68 6.95
CA ASP A 104 11.16 -14.96 7.55
C ASP A 104 11.49 -13.68 6.77
N ARG A 105 12.42 -12.88 7.27
CA ARG A 105 12.79 -11.60 6.67
C ARG A 105 13.35 -11.79 5.26
N GLU A 106 14.22 -12.77 5.06
CA GLU A 106 14.85 -13.01 3.76
C GLU A 106 13.81 -13.38 2.69
N THR A 107 12.92 -14.31 3.02
CA THR A 107 11.83 -14.69 2.11
C THR A 107 10.90 -13.52 1.82
N PHE A 108 10.59 -12.72 2.83
CA PHE A 108 9.72 -11.56 2.63
C PHE A 108 10.39 -10.46 1.81
N ASP A 109 11.70 -10.23 1.96
CA ASP A 109 12.46 -9.34 1.09
C ASP A 109 12.45 -9.80 -0.38
N ASN A 110 12.54 -11.11 -0.62
CA ASN A 110 12.38 -11.65 -1.97
C ASN A 110 10.97 -11.38 -2.55
N ILE A 111 9.92 -11.45 -1.71
CA ILE A 111 8.55 -11.07 -2.11
C ILE A 111 8.50 -9.59 -2.49
N LEU A 112 9.07 -8.70 -1.66
CA LEU A 112 9.08 -7.26 -1.91
C LEU A 112 9.88 -6.88 -3.16
N ASP A 113 10.97 -7.61 -3.45
CA ASP A 113 11.75 -7.40 -4.67
C ASP A 113 11.02 -7.85 -5.94
N MET A 114 10.16 -8.86 -5.84
CA MET A 114 9.32 -9.25 -6.95
C MET A 114 8.22 -8.24 -7.23
N GLU A 115 7.53 -7.79 -6.16
CA GLU A 115 6.42 -6.85 -6.30
C GLU A 115 5.89 -6.44 -4.92
N THR A 116 5.79 -5.15 -4.67
CA THR A 116 5.30 -4.60 -3.41
C THR A 116 4.22 -3.52 -3.60
N GLY A 117 4.22 -2.79 -4.72
CA GLY A 117 3.30 -1.67 -4.94
C GLY A 117 3.39 -0.60 -3.83
N GLY A 118 2.30 0.07 -3.54
CA GLY A 118 2.17 1.07 -2.48
C GLY A 118 1.70 0.49 -1.14
N MET A 119 2.00 -0.78 -0.85
CA MET A 119 1.47 -1.45 0.34
C MET A 119 1.96 -0.83 1.65
N LEU A 120 3.20 -0.32 1.70
CA LEU A 120 3.70 0.38 2.88
C LEU A 120 2.82 1.57 3.25
N GLU A 121 2.44 2.40 2.27
CA GLU A 121 1.61 3.59 2.48
C GLU A 121 0.25 3.24 3.11
N VAL A 122 -0.45 2.25 2.57
CA VAL A 122 -1.78 1.88 3.07
C VAL A 122 -1.73 1.27 4.48
N TRP A 123 -0.66 0.55 4.84
CA TRP A 123 -0.50 0.05 6.20
C TRP A 123 -0.19 1.16 7.19
N VAL A 124 0.60 2.15 6.80
CA VAL A 124 0.85 3.35 7.62
C VAL A 124 -0.45 4.13 7.79
N GLN A 125 -1.22 4.31 6.72
CA GLN A 125 -2.50 5.01 6.77
C GLN A 125 -3.48 4.29 7.71
N LEU A 126 -3.62 2.97 7.59
CA LEU A 126 -4.47 2.18 8.48
C LEU A 126 -4.02 2.30 9.95
N TYR A 127 -2.71 2.24 10.19
CA TYR A 127 -2.16 2.41 11.53
C TYR A 127 -2.47 3.79 12.12
N SER A 128 -2.44 4.84 11.31
CA SER A 128 -2.75 6.21 11.76
C SER A 128 -4.18 6.37 12.29
N TYR A 129 -5.12 5.56 11.81
CA TYR A 129 -6.51 5.61 12.26
C TYR A 129 -6.79 4.82 13.54
N ILE A 130 -6.06 3.72 13.75
CA ILE A 130 -6.44 2.70 14.74
C ILE A 130 -5.36 2.53 15.81
N GLY A 131 -4.07 2.68 15.45
CA GLY A 131 -2.95 2.46 16.38
C GLY A 131 -2.73 0.99 16.77
N ASP A 132 -3.26 0.02 16.01
CA ASP A 132 -3.14 -1.40 16.34
C ASP A 132 -1.70 -1.90 16.16
N PRO A 133 -1.12 -2.60 17.17
CA PRO A 133 0.23 -3.14 17.05
C PRO A 133 0.45 -4.08 15.86
N GLY A 134 -0.58 -4.82 15.42
CA GLY A 134 -0.51 -5.67 14.24
C GLY A 134 -0.32 -4.86 12.96
N HIS A 135 -0.98 -3.70 12.84
CA HIS A 135 -0.76 -2.81 11.71
C HIS A 135 0.67 -2.23 11.71
N ARG A 136 1.23 -1.97 12.90
CA ARG A 136 2.64 -1.60 13.02
C ARG A 136 3.57 -2.73 12.55
N GLU A 137 3.26 -3.98 12.85
CA GLU A 137 4.02 -5.13 12.34
C GLU A 137 3.98 -5.20 10.80
N LEU A 138 2.84 -4.88 10.17
CA LEU A 138 2.77 -4.79 8.71
C LEU A 138 3.69 -3.71 8.15
N ILE A 139 3.76 -2.53 8.77
CA ILE A 139 4.70 -1.47 8.37
C ILE A 139 6.14 -2.01 8.40
N ASP A 140 6.53 -2.69 9.47
CA ASP A 140 7.87 -3.25 9.62
C ASP A 140 8.14 -4.39 8.61
N LYS A 141 7.13 -5.22 8.30
CA LYS A 141 7.22 -6.25 7.26
C LYS A 141 7.43 -5.66 5.86
N TYR A 142 6.76 -4.56 5.55
CA TYR A 142 6.86 -3.88 4.25
C TYR A 142 8.03 -2.88 4.16
N TYR A 143 8.90 -2.84 5.17
CA TYR A 143 10.18 -2.17 5.09
C TYR A 143 11.09 -2.96 4.13
N ARG A 144 11.27 -2.46 2.89
CA ARG A 144 12.14 -3.11 1.89
C ARG A 144 13.58 -2.78 2.16
N SER A 145 14.26 -3.62 2.97
CA SER A 145 15.62 -3.36 3.44
C SER A 145 16.62 -3.19 2.29
N ARG A 146 16.53 -4.00 1.23
CA ARG A 146 17.44 -3.94 0.08
C ARG A 146 17.36 -2.62 -0.70
N LEU A 147 16.24 -1.92 -0.66
CA LEU A 147 16.11 -0.56 -1.20
C LEU A 147 16.47 0.48 -0.15
N PHE A 148 15.85 0.43 1.02
CA PHE A 148 15.90 1.50 2.00
C PHE A 148 17.26 1.59 2.71
N ASP A 149 17.84 0.45 3.12
CA ASP A 149 19.15 0.45 3.78
C ASP A 149 20.26 0.85 2.79
N SER A 150 20.17 0.39 1.53
CA SER A 150 21.13 0.82 0.49
C SER A 150 21.06 2.33 0.23
N LEU A 151 19.89 2.94 0.22
CA LEU A 151 19.73 4.38 0.10
C LEU A 151 20.33 5.12 1.30
N LEU A 152 20.11 4.60 2.52
CA LEU A 152 20.68 5.17 3.75
C LEU A 152 22.20 5.08 3.79
N ASP A 153 22.78 4.05 3.18
CA ASP A 153 24.23 3.88 2.99
C ASP A 153 24.79 4.74 1.86
N GLY A 154 23.98 5.58 1.23
CA GLY A 154 24.36 6.47 0.14
C GLY A 154 24.53 5.80 -1.22
N GLN A 155 24.13 4.53 -1.35
CA GLN A 155 24.25 3.77 -2.60
C GLN A 155 23.16 4.18 -3.60
N ASP A 156 23.55 4.30 -4.88
CA ASP A 156 22.59 4.44 -5.96
C ASP A 156 22.17 3.06 -6.50
N VAL A 157 21.05 2.56 -6.00
CA VAL A 157 20.49 1.27 -6.39
C VAL A 157 19.33 1.38 -7.38
N LEU A 158 19.02 2.59 -7.87
CA LEU A 158 17.83 2.81 -8.69
C LEU A 158 18.01 2.37 -10.16
N THR A 159 19.24 2.08 -10.60
CA THR A 159 19.48 1.61 -11.97
C THR A 159 18.76 0.28 -12.21
N ASN A 160 17.96 0.22 -13.28
CA ASN A 160 17.09 -0.91 -13.65
C ASN A 160 15.91 -1.17 -12.67
N MET A 161 15.68 -0.32 -11.68
CA MET A 161 14.46 -0.37 -10.90
C MET A 161 13.29 0.33 -11.62
N HIS A 162 12.11 -0.21 -11.44
CA HIS A 162 10.89 0.35 -12.02
C HIS A 162 10.33 1.49 -11.17
N ALA A 163 10.24 2.70 -11.72
CA ALA A 163 9.77 3.88 -10.99
C ALA A 163 8.37 3.70 -10.38
N ASN A 164 7.45 3.04 -11.11
CA ASN A 164 6.12 2.73 -10.58
C ASN A 164 6.13 1.81 -9.35
N THR A 165 7.26 1.19 -9.02
CA THR A 165 7.44 0.42 -7.79
C THR A 165 8.12 1.27 -6.71
N THR A 166 9.24 1.90 -7.04
CA THR A 166 10.04 2.62 -6.04
C THR A 166 9.39 3.93 -5.57
N VAL A 167 8.74 4.69 -6.45
CA VAL A 167 8.04 5.94 -6.06
C VAL A 167 6.95 5.69 -5.00
N PRO A 168 6.01 4.73 -5.16
CA PRO A 168 5.04 4.42 -4.12
C PRO A 168 5.65 3.94 -2.80
N GLU A 169 6.78 3.22 -2.84
CA GLU A 169 7.49 2.83 -1.61
C GLU A 169 8.01 4.05 -0.84
N ILE A 170 8.51 5.07 -1.57
CA ILE A 170 8.97 6.31 -0.94
C ILE A 170 7.81 7.18 -0.46
N LEU A 171 6.67 7.17 -1.13
CA LEU A 171 5.45 7.79 -0.59
C LEU A 171 5.05 7.13 0.73
N GLY A 172 5.12 5.79 0.79
CA GLY A 172 4.93 5.05 2.04
C GLY A 172 5.93 5.44 3.14
N ALA A 173 7.21 5.63 2.79
CA ALA A 173 8.23 6.10 3.73
C ALA A 173 7.95 7.53 4.22
N ALA A 174 7.52 8.43 3.33
CA ALA A 174 7.13 9.79 3.72
C ALA A 174 5.94 9.76 4.69
N ARG A 175 4.93 8.96 4.39
CA ARG A 175 3.77 8.78 5.27
C ARG A 175 4.18 8.16 6.61
N ALA A 176 5.13 7.22 6.62
CA ALA A 176 5.65 6.62 7.85
C ALA A 176 6.36 7.68 8.73
N TYR A 177 7.10 8.60 8.14
CA TYR A 177 7.67 9.72 8.89
C TYR A 177 6.59 10.60 9.53
N GLU A 178 5.57 10.99 8.77
CA GLU A 178 4.47 11.83 9.28
C GLU A 178 3.71 11.19 10.46
N VAL A 179 3.51 9.88 10.41
CA VAL A 179 2.70 9.15 11.41
C VAL A 179 3.53 8.68 12.60
N LEU A 180 4.76 8.24 12.37
CA LEU A 180 5.59 7.60 13.41
C LEU A 180 6.62 8.56 14.01
N GLY A 181 6.97 9.65 13.31
CA GLY A 181 7.98 10.62 13.77
C GLY A 181 9.41 10.10 13.78
N ASP A 182 9.69 8.93 13.17
CA ASP A 182 11.03 8.36 13.13
C ASP A 182 11.83 8.95 11.96
N GLU A 183 12.90 9.67 12.30
CA GLU A 183 13.82 10.35 11.37
C GLU A 183 14.45 9.41 10.33
N LYS A 184 14.49 8.11 10.59
CA LYS A 184 14.96 7.12 9.61
C LYS A 184 14.16 7.20 8.32
N TRP A 185 12.84 7.34 8.42
CA TRP A 185 11.97 7.45 7.26
C TRP A 185 12.22 8.73 6.45
N LEU A 186 12.39 9.86 7.12
CA LEU A 186 12.73 11.11 6.45
C LEU A 186 14.07 11.00 5.67
N ARG A 187 15.09 10.39 6.28
CA ARG A 187 16.37 10.17 5.62
C ARG A 187 16.25 9.29 4.38
N ILE A 188 15.40 8.25 4.40
CA ILE A 188 15.10 7.43 3.22
C ILE A 188 14.52 8.28 2.09
N VAL A 189 13.53 9.11 2.41
CA VAL A 189 12.89 10.01 1.43
C VAL A 189 13.90 10.98 0.83
N GLN A 190 14.74 11.59 1.66
CA GLN A 190 15.77 12.53 1.21
C GLN A 190 16.81 11.85 0.31
N ALA A 191 17.31 10.68 0.71
CA ALA A 191 18.26 9.91 -0.08
C ALA A 191 17.70 9.50 -1.44
N TYR A 192 16.45 9.04 -1.47
CA TYR A 192 15.77 8.74 -2.73
C TYR A 192 15.59 9.99 -3.60
N TRP A 193 15.17 11.11 -3.02
CA TRP A 193 14.98 12.37 -3.73
C TRP A 193 16.29 12.83 -4.40
N ASP A 194 17.41 12.76 -3.68
CA ASP A 194 18.71 13.11 -4.21
C ASP A 194 19.08 12.23 -5.41
N LYS A 195 18.91 10.90 -5.30
CA LYS A 195 19.23 9.97 -6.39
C LYS A 195 18.26 10.05 -7.57
N ALA A 196 16.96 10.09 -7.31
CA ALA A 196 15.94 10.02 -8.37
C ALA A 196 15.72 11.38 -9.06
N VAL A 197 15.72 12.48 -8.30
CA VAL A 197 15.33 13.80 -8.82
C VAL A 197 16.56 14.67 -9.11
N ARG A 198 17.49 14.81 -8.16
CA ARG A 198 18.63 15.71 -8.34
C ARG A 198 19.70 15.16 -9.27
N GLU A 199 20.00 13.85 -9.15
CA GLU A 199 21.06 13.23 -9.94
C GLU A 199 20.56 12.67 -11.28
N ARG A 200 19.30 12.22 -11.37
CA ARG A 200 18.74 11.57 -12.56
C ARG A 200 17.65 12.38 -13.26
N GLY A 201 17.08 13.37 -12.59
CA GLY A 201 15.97 14.15 -13.15
C GLY A 201 16.39 14.94 -14.37
N SER A 202 15.57 14.92 -15.42
CA SER A 202 15.72 15.78 -16.59
C SER A 202 14.74 16.94 -16.50
N PHE A 203 15.26 18.16 -16.64
CA PHE A 203 14.43 19.36 -16.58
C PHE A 203 13.33 19.40 -17.66
N VAL A 204 13.59 18.79 -18.82
CA VAL A 204 12.66 18.80 -19.96
C VAL A 204 11.65 17.66 -19.91
N THR A 205 12.08 16.48 -19.49
CA THR A 205 11.26 15.26 -19.56
C THR A 205 10.82 14.74 -18.21
N GLY A 206 11.38 15.27 -17.11
CA GLY A 206 11.07 14.85 -15.75
C GLY A 206 11.75 13.55 -15.28
N GLY A 207 12.51 12.89 -16.14
CA GLY A 207 13.21 11.66 -15.76
C GLY A 207 13.56 10.79 -16.93
#